data_c75643455e0625c173b627a7b78d31d3
#
_entry.id   c75643455e0625c173b627a7b78d31d3
#
_cell.length_a   1.000
_cell.length_b   1.000
_cell.length_c   1.000
_cell.angle_alpha   90.00
_cell.angle_beta   90.00
_cell.angle_gamma   90.00
#
_symmetry.space_group_name_H-M   'P 1'
#
loop_
_entity.id
_entity.type
_entity.pdbx_description
1 polymer ?
#
loop_
_entity_poly.entity_id
_entity_poly.type
_entity_poly.pdbx_seq_one_letter_code
_entity_poly.pdbx_strand_id
1 'polypeptide(L)'
;MAVTCNAPGGSAARRIRPTVLTALLLVGVALIGTVTGRVVGPLLAAVRGEAGGAIGRGVTVFDNERPAVANLDPDLLRALRQAAKDAAREGVKIHINSGWRSPEYQERLHLQAVWKYRSKEKAARWVATADTSPHVSGHAVDIGPSRATAWLSRHGAEYRLCQVYRNEPWHYELRPRAINDGCPPMYADPRHDPRMQQ
;
A
#
# COMPACT_ATOMS: atom_id res chain seq x y z
N MET A 1 -60.89 9.97 65.15
CA MET A 1 -61.88 10.48 64.17
C MET A 1 -61.45 10.06 62.79
N ALA A 2 -62.24 9.21 62.20
CA ALA A 2 -62.05 8.71 60.82
C ALA A 2 -62.49 9.76 59.80
N VAL A 3 -61.81 9.81 58.65
CA VAL A 3 -62.50 10.15 57.39
C VAL A 3 -61.79 9.40 56.25
N THR A 4 -62.49 8.51 55.64
CA THR A 4 -62.30 7.84 54.38
C THR A 4 -62.66 8.73 53.23
N CYS A 5 -61.91 8.68 52.09
CA CYS A 5 -62.45 9.00 50.77
C CYS A 5 -61.70 8.23 49.65
N ASN A 6 -62.40 7.40 49.10
CA ASN A 6 -62.70 6.71 47.86
C ASN A 6 -61.91 7.09 46.61
N ALA A 7 -61.48 6.07 45.86
CA ALA A 7 -61.08 6.13 44.44
C ALA A 7 -62.29 6.27 43.52
N PRO A 8 -62.07 6.75 42.28
CA PRO A 8 -62.33 5.83 41.18
C PRO A 8 -61.49 5.99 39.92
N GLY A 9 -61.54 4.98 39.10
CA GLY A 9 -61.62 5.13 37.66
C GLY A 9 -60.43 4.62 36.87
N GLY A 10 -60.54 3.36 36.45
CA GLY A 10 -59.61 2.73 35.50
C GLY A 10 -59.65 3.38 34.10
N SER A 11 -58.52 3.46 33.49
CA SER A 11 -58.38 3.69 32.06
C SER A 11 -57.59 2.51 31.46
N ALA A 12 -58.28 1.77 30.61
CA ALA A 12 -57.74 0.63 29.90
C ALA A 12 -56.68 1.05 28.87
N ALA A 13 -55.42 0.88 29.18
CA ALA A 13 -54.35 1.02 28.22
C ALA A 13 -54.36 -0.13 27.24
N ARG A 14 -54.72 0.13 26.00
CA ARG A 14 -54.72 -0.77 24.86
C ARG A 14 -53.28 -1.21 24.59
N ARG A 15 -52.91 -2.47 24.86
CA ARG A 15 -51.63 -3.06 24.55
C ARG A 15 -51.52 -3.20 23.03
N ILE A 16 -50.72 -2.37 22.43
CA ILE A 16 -50.27 -2.50 21.03
C ILE A 16 -49.22 -3.60 20.99
N ARG A 17 -49.48 -4.65 20.24
CA ARG A 17 -48.57 -5.78 20.06
C ARG A 17 -47.32 -5.31 19.31
N PRO A 18 -46.07 -5.62 19.75
CA PRO A 18 -44.82 -5.11 19.17
C PRO A 18 -44.28 -5.99 18.02
N THR A 19 -45.13 -6.70 17.27
CA THR A 19 -44.65 -7.69 16.28
C THR A 19 -44.47 -7.16 14.87
N VAL A 20 -44.89 -5.92 14.56
CA VAL A 20 -44.76 -5.35 13.19
C VAL A 20 -43.60 -4.40 13.04
N LEU A 21 -43.12 -3.75 14.12
CA LEU A 21 -42.02 -2.78 14.04
C LEU A 21 -40.64 -3.43 13.95
N THR A 22 -40.46 -4.65 14.42
CA THR A 22 -39.17 -5.34 14.40
C THR A 22 -38.78 -5.89 13.03
N ALA A 23 -39.75 -6.24 12.18
CA ALA A 23 -39.48 -6.76 10.84
C ALA A 23 -38.99 -5.65 9.87
N LEU A 24 -39.47 -4.43 10.01
CA LEU A 24 -39.05 -3.30 9.16
C LEU A 24 -37.66 -2.77 9.50
N LEU A 25 -37.22 -2.86 10.76
CA LEU A 25 -35.89 -2.47 11.18
C LEU A 25 -34.81 -3.45 10.72
N LEU A 26 -35.09 -4.77 10.65
CA LEU A 26 -34.14 -5.78 10.18
C LEU A 26 -33.91 -5.72 8.66
N VAL A 27 -34.92 -5.39 7.86
CA VAL A 27 -34.77 -5.22 6.42
C VAL A 27 -33.99 -3.94 6.09
N GLY A 28 -34.18 -2.85 6.85
CA GLY A 28 -33.42 -1.61 6.68
C GLY A 28 -31.93 -1.78 6.99
N VAL A 29 -31.57 -2.53 8.03
CA VAL A 29 -30.16 -2.79 8.40
C VAL A 29 -29.46 -3.71 7.38
N ALA A 30 -30.17 -4.71 6.82
CA ALA A 30 -29.58 -5.58 5.80
C ALA A 30 -29.32 -4.83 4.47
N LEU A 31 -30.20 -3.93 4.07
CA LEU A 31 -30.02 -3.12 2.85
C LEU A 31 -28.93 -2.04 3.01
N ILE A 32 -28.79 -1.44 4.19
CA ILE A 32 -27.73 -0.47 4.47
C ILE A 32 -26.38 -1.21 4.51
N GLY A 33 -26.29 -2.42 5.07
CA GLY A 33 -25.07 -3.22 5.14
C GLY A 33 -24.53 -3.61 3.76
N THR A 34 -25.41 -3.92 2.78
CA THR A 34 -24.97 -4.32 1.43
C THR A 34 -24.56 -3.15 0.54
N VAL A 35 -25.11 -1.95 0.76
CA VAL A 35 -24.73 -0.76 0.02
C VAL A 35 -23.47 -0.13 0.60
N THR A 36 -23.31 -0.10 1.93
CA THR A 36 -22.13 0.49 2.58
C THR A 36 -20.85 -0.31 2.33
N GLY A 37 -20.92 -1.66 2.22
CA GLY A 37 -19.74 -2.49 1.94
C GLY A 37 -19.11 -2.24 0.55
N ARG A 38 -19.91 -1.81 -0.45
CA ARG A 38 -19.43 -1.53 -1.80
C ARG A 38 -18.85 -0.12 -1.99
N VAL A 39 -19.27 0.85 -1.19
CA VAL A 39 -18.89 2.26 -1.35
C VAL A 39 -17.82 2.69 -0.34
N VAL A 40 -17.84 2.11 0.86
CA VAL A 40 -16.92 2.47 1.95
C VAL A 40 -15.52 1.90 1.73
N GLY A 41 -15.38 0.76 1.08
CA GLY A 41 -14.06 0.15 0.80
C GLY A 41 -13.16 1.07 -0.06
N PRO A 42 -13.59 1.52 -1.24
CA PRO A 42 -12.82 2.45 -2.08
C PRO A 42 -12.55 3.79 -1.39
N LEU A 43 -13.51 4.31 -0.61
CA LEU A 43 -13.34 5.56 0.11
C LEU A 43 -12.30 5.45 1.23
N LEU A 44 -12.28 4.33 1.97
CA LEU A 44 -11.27 4.05 2.99
C LEU A 44 -9.89 3.80 2.38
N ALA A 45 -9.80 3.16 1.21
CA ALA A 45 -8.56 2.99 0.47
C ALA A 45 -7.98 4.34 0.02
N ALA A 46 -8.82 5.23 -0.50
CA ALA A 46 -8.43 6.60 -0.86
C ALA A 46 -7.95 7.40 0.36
N VAL A 47 -8.64 7.30 1.49
CA VAL A 47 -8.26 7.96 2.76
C VAL A 47 -6.93 7.42 3.29
N ARG A 48 -6.63 6.14 3.12
CA ARG A 48 -5.37 5.52 3.53
C ARG A 48 -4.21 5.76 2.56
N GLY A 49 -4.45 6.39 1.43
CA GLY A 49 -3.44 6.60 0.38
C GLY A 49 -3.18 5.36 -0.49
N GLU A 50 -3.95 4.28 -0.35
CA GLU A 50 -3.80 3.06 -1.18
C GLU A 50 -4.00 3.35 -2.67
N ALA A 51 -4.92 4.25 -3.02
CA ALA A 51 -5.10 4.70 -4.41
C ALA A 51 -3.85 5.40 -4.97
N GLY A 52 -3.05 6.04 -4.12
CA GLY A 52 -1.77 6.65 -4.46
C GLY A 52 -0.57 5.71 -4.38
N GLY A 53 -0.78 4.42 -4.12
CA GLY A 53 0.29 3.44 -4.05
C GLY A 53 0.82 3.14 -2.64
N ALA A 54 0.21 3.69 -1.58
CA ALA A 54 0.56 3.25 -0.23
C ALA A 54 0.09 1.81 0.01
N ILE A 55 0.93 0.99 0.61
CA ILE A 55 0.63 -0.41 0.87
C ILE A 55 0.94 -0.82 2.31
N GLY A 56 0.18 -1.84 2.78
CA GLY A 56 0.40 -2.47 4.06
C GLY A 56 1.47 -3.57 4.02
N ARG A 57 1.64 -4.25 5.15
CA ARG A 57 2.56 -5.38 5.24
C ARG A 57 2.03 -6.60 4.47
N GLY A 58 2.94 -7.41 3.95
CA GLY A 58 2.64 -8.71 3.35
C GLY A 58 2.16 -8.66 1.90
N VAL A 59 2.12 -7.49 1.27
CA VAL A 59 1.81 -7.34 -0.16
C VAL A 59 2.88 -8.04 -0.99
N THR A 60 2.47 -8.74 -2.02
CA THR A 60 3.33 -9.50 -2.94
C THR A 60 3.20 -8.97 -4.37
N VAL A 61 4.05 -9.45 -5.26
CA VAL A 61 4.00 -9.13 -6.70
C VAL A 61 2.77 -9.72 -7.42
N PHE A 62 1.94 -10.50 -6.72
CA PHE A 62 0.75 -11.15 -7.27
C PHE A 62 -0.55 -10.42 -6.87
N ASP A 63 -0.48 -9.41 -6.01
CA ASP A 63 -1.64 -8.64 -5.52
C ASP A 63 -2.03 -7.54 -6.52
N ASN A 64 -2.58 -7.96 -7.67
CA ASN A 64 -2.88 -7.11 -8.82
C ASN A 64 -3.94 -6.03 -8.56
N GLU A 65 -4.74 -6.17 -7.52
CA GLU A 65 -5.73 -5.18 -7.11
C GLU A 65 -5.11 -3.97 -6.39
N ARG A 66 -3.82 -4.06 -6.05
CA ARG A 66 -3.10 -2.97 -5.39
C ARG A 66 -2.47 -2.04 -6.42
N PRO A 67 -2.82 -0.74 -6.44
CA PRO A 67 -2.22 0.21 -7.39
C PRO A 67 -0.69 0.21 -7.39
N ALA A 68 -0.08 0.03 -6.23
CA ALA A 68 1.38 -0.07 -6.10
C ALA A 68 2.00 -1.23 -6.89
N VAL A 69 1.22 -2.30 -7.16
CA VAL A 69 1.64 -3.47 -7.95
C VAL A 69 1.13 -3.36 -9.39
N ALA A 70 -0.15 -2.98 -9.56
CA ALA A 70 -0.81 -2.92 -10.86
C ALA A 70 -0.17 -1.91 -11.82
N ASN A 71 0.36 -0.80 -11.29
CA ASN A 71 0.97 0.27 -12.06
C ASN A 71 2.50 0.16 -12.18
N LEU A 72 3.10 -0.97 -11.79
CA LEU A 72 4.51 -1.23 -12.09
C LEU A 72 4.68 -1.44 -13.60
N ASP A 73 5.86 -1.06 -14.09
CA ASP A 73 6.26 -1.39 -15.45
C ASP A 73 6.06 -2.88 -15.72
N PRO A 74 5.44 -3.28 -16.85
CA PRO A 74 5.10 -4.68 -17.12
C PRO A 74 6.31 -5.62 -17.16
N ASP A 75 7.47 -5.13 -17.63
CA ASP A 75 8.69 -5.94 -17.69
C ASP A 75 9.31 -6.10 -16.32
N LEU A 76 9.30 -5.04 -15.49
CA LEU A 76 9.71 -5.10 -14.10
C LEU A 76 8.82 -6.07 -13.31
N LEU A 77 7.50 -5.97 -13.46
CA LEU A 77 6.55 -6.85 -12.76
C LEU A 77 6.72 -8.31 -13.18
N ARG A 78 6.98 -8.58 -14.47
CA ARG A 78 7.26 -9.92 -14.98
C ARG A 78 8.53 -10.50 -14.37
N ALA A 79 9.61 -9.72 -14.34
CA ALA A 79 10.89 -10.12 -13.74
C ALA A 79 10.74 -10.42 -12.24
N LEU A 80 10.03 -9.55 -11.50
CA LEU A 80 9.75 -9.74 -10.08
C LEU A 80 8.95 -11.01 -9.80
N ARG A 81 7.94 -11.31 -10.63
CA ARG A 81 7.13 -12.53 -10.49
C ARG A 81 7.93 -13.80 -10.73
N GLN A 82 8.84 -13.78 -11.70
CA GLN A 82 9.72 -14.91 -11.95
C GLN A 82 10.66 -15.10 -10.74
N ALA A 83 11.35 -14.05 -10.31
CA ALA A 83 12.22 -14.08 -9.14
C ALA A 83 11.48 -14.55 -7.87
N ALA A 84 10.23 -14.08 -7.66
CA ALA A 84 9.44 -14.48 -6.50
C ALA A 84 9.06 -15.96 -6.50
N LYS A 85 8.78 -16.55 -7.66
CA LYS A 85 8.51 -18.00 -7.79
C LYS A 85 9.75 -18.83 -7.46
N ASP A 86 10.89 -18.40 -7.94
CA ASP A 86 12.14 -19.14 -7.75
C ASP A 86 12.65 -18.99 -6.31
N ALA A 87 12.61 -17.79 -5.75
CA ALA A 87 12.88 -17.54 -4.33
C ALA A 87 11.98 -18.38 -3.39
N ALA A 88 10.70 -18.54 -3.75
CA ALA A 88 9.76 -19.34 -2.97
C ALA A 88 10.15 -20.83 -2.92
N ARG A 89 10.76 -21.40 -3.98
CA ARG A 89 11.30 -22.79 -3.97
C ARG A 89 12.42 -22.96 -2.96
N GLU A 90 13.13 -21.89 -2.64
CA GLU A 90 14.16 -21.82 -1.61
C GLU A 90 13.62 -21.36 -0.24
N GLY A 91 12.30 -21.28 -0.08
CA GLY A 91 11.66 -20.85 1.16
C GLY A 91 11.80 -19.35 1.45
N VAL A 92 12.11 -18.53 0.43
CA VAL A 92 12.22 -17.08 0.54
C VAL A 92 10.96 -16.42 -0.03
N LYS A 93 10.23 -15.67 0.80
CA LYS A 93 9.08 -14.88 0.36
C LYS A 93 9.51 -13.46 0.04
N ILE A 94 9.22 -13.01 -1.17
CA ILE A 94 9.44 -11.62 -1.61
C ILE A 94 8.16 -10.82 -1.35
N HIS A 95 8.25 -9.81 -0.50
CA HIS A 95 7.17 -8.84 -0.25
C HIS A 95 7.53 -7.49 -0.87
N ILE A 96 6.51 -6.75 -1.27
CA ILE A 96 6.62 -5.38 -1.73
C ILE A 96 6.41 -4.46 -0.52
N ASN A 97 7.41 -3.66 -0.19
CA ASN A 97 7.31 -2.60 0.82
C ASN A 97 6.83 -1.28 0.19
N SER A 98 7.16 -1.07 -1.09
CA SER A 98 6.66 0.03 -1.91
C SER A 98 6.86 -0.33 -3.38
N GLY A 99 5.89 0.02 -4.22
CA GLY A 99 5.95 -0.13 -5.68
C GLY A 99 5.70 1.19 -6.37
N TRP A 100 4.76 1.20 -7.34
CA TRP A 100 4.33 2.44 -7.96
C TRP A 100 3.73 3.41 -6.92
N ARG A 101 4.00 4.70 -7.13
CA ARG A 101 3.48 5.80 -6.31
C ARG A 101 2.89 6.88 -7.22
N SER A 102 1.72 7.40 -6.87
CA SER A 102 1.22 8.59 -7.57
C SER A 102 2.16 9.80 -7.32
N PRO A 103 2.19 10.78 -8.25
CA PRO A 103 2.97 12.00 -8.06
C PRO A 103 2.65 12.69 -6.72
N GLU A 104 1.38 12.78 -6.34
CA GLU A 104 0.92 13.42 -5.11
C GLU A 104 1.36 12.66 -3.86
N TYR A 105 1.40 11.33 -3.92
CA TYR A 105 1.91 10.52 -2.82
C TYR A 105 3.42 10.67 -2.68
N GLN A 106 4.15 10.63 -3.77
CA GLN A 106 5.60 10.83 -3.78
C GLN A 106 5.98 12.22 -3.25
N GLU A 107 5.26 13.27 -3.66
CA GLU A 107 5.49 14.64 -3.16
C GLU A 107 5.27 14.72 -1.65
N ARG A 108 4.20 14.10 -1.12
CA ARG A 108 3.99 14.03 0.33
C ARG A 108 5.16 13.34 1.06
N LEU A 109 5.68 12.23 0.50
CA LEU A 109 6.83 11.53 1.07
C LEU A 109 8.09 12.42 1.05
N HIS A 110 8.31 13.14 -0.05
CA HIS A 110 9.42 14.09 -0.17
C HIS A 110 9.34 15.21 0.87
N LEU A 111 8.17 15.85 1.00
CA LEU A 111 7.96 16.91 2.00
C LEU A 111 8.11 16.39 3.43
N GLN A 112 7.64 15.17 3.73
CA GLN A 112 7.86 14.52 5.03
C GLN A 112 9.35 14.29 5.29
N ALA A 113 10.13 13.89 4.28
CA ALA A 113 11.57 13.73 4.40
C ALA A 113 12.26 15.07 4.64
N VAL A 114 11.89 16.13 3.90
CA VAL A 114 12.41 17.49 4.12
C VAL A 114 12.14 17.96 5.55
N TRP A 115 10.92 17.75 6.05
CA TRP A 115 10.58 18.09 7.42
C TRP A 115 11.39 17.28 8.45
N LYS A 116 11.54 15.96 8.23
CA LYS A 116 12.29 15.05 9.10
C LYS A 116 13.78 15.42 9.18
N TYR A 117 14.39 15.67 8.03
CA TYR A 117 15.83 15.93 7.96
C TYR A 117 16.21 17.41 8.06
N ARG A 118 15.20 18.30 8.10
CA ARG A 118 15.39 19.76 8.16
C ARG A 118 16.31 20.30 7.03
N SER A 119 16.37 19.62 5.90
CA SER A 119 17.20 19.98 4.73
C SER A 119 16.69 19.23 3.49
N LYS A 120 16.53 19.94 2.38
CA LYS A 120 16.17 19.37 1.08
C LYS A 120 17.29 18.43 0.58
N GLU A 121 18.53 18.82 0.75
CA GLU A 121 19.71 18.05 0.33
C GLU A 121 19.83 16.73 1.11
N LYS A 122 19.54 16.75 2.41
CA LYS A 122 19.51 15.52 3.22
C LYS A 122 18.32 14.64 2.87
N ALA A 123 17.15 15.25 2.62
CA ALA A 123 15.95 14.51 2.21
C ALA A 123 16.16 13.79 0.87
N ALA A 124 16.76 14.46 -0.11
CA ALA A 124 17.03 13.92 -1.44
C ALA A 124 17.97 12.68 -1.44
N ARG A 125 18.66 12.39 -0.34
CA ARG A 125 19.42 11.14 -0.18
C ARG A 125 18.51 9.90 -0.03
N TRP A 126 17.25 10.12 0.29
CA TRP A 126 16.30 9.05 0.66
C TRP A 126 15.01 9.08 -0.14
N VAL A 127 14.58 10.25 -0.58
CA VAL A 127 13.30 10.42 -1.25
C VAL A 127 13.47 11.43 -2.39
N ALA A 128 13.39 10.95 -3.61
CA ALA A 128 13.38 11.77 -4.81
C ALA A 128 12.10 12.63 -4.89
N THR A 129 12.15 13.70 -5.69
CA THR A 129 10.94 14.47 -6.03
C THR A 129 10.00 13.64 -6.91
N ALA A 130 8.76 14.09 -7.09
CA ALA A 130 7.80 13.38 -7.94
C ALA A 130 8.27 13.30 -9.41
N ASP A 131 8.92 14.34 -9.90
CA ASP A 131 9.34 14.44 -11.31
C ASP A 131 10.46 13.46 -11.68
N THR A 132 11.32 13.10 -10.71
CA THR A 132 12.48 12.24 -10.97
C THR A 132 12.36 10.84 -10.38
N SER A 133 11.36 10.58 -9.54
CA SER A 133 11.21 9.31 -8.83
C SER A 133 10.89 8.15 -9.78
N PRO A 134 11.71 7.08 -9.83
CA PRO A 134 11.41 5.88 -10.61
C PRO A 134 10.19 5.11 -10.08
N HIS A 135 9.77 5.36 -8.84
CA HIS A 135 8.50 4.82 -8.33
C HIS A 135 7.28 5.45 -9.01
N VAL A 136 7.33 6.73 -9.36
CA VAL A 136 6.23 7.42 -10.04
C VAL A 136 6.05 6.90 -11.48
N SER A 137 7.14 6.58 -12.15
CA SER A 137 7.09 5.95 -13.48
C SER A 137 6.86 4.43 -13.45
N GLY A 138 6.74 3.82 -12.28
CA GLY A 138 6.58 2.36 -12.12
C GLY A 138 7.85 1.55 -12.34
N HIS A 139 9.01 2.18 -12.49
CA HIS A 139 10.28 1.49 -12.80
C HIS A 139 11.07 1.05 -11.57
N ALA A 140 10.57 1.27 -10.37
CA ALA A 140 11.24 0.88 -9.14
C ALA A 140 10.30 0.15 -8.17
N VAL A 141 10.90 -0.68 -7.32
CA VAL A 141 10.23 -1.40 -6.25
C VAL A 141 11.13 -1.49 -5.02
N ASP A 142 10.53 -1.31 -3.85
CA ASP A 142 11.18 -1.57 -2.57
C ASP A 142 10.77 -2.94 -2.04
N ILE A 143 11.74 -3.80 -1.81
CA ILE A 143 11.57 -5.21 -1.45
C ILE A 143 11.83 -5.42 0.04
N GLY A 144 11.11 -6.35 0.62
CA GLY A 144 11.34 -6.89 1.96
C GLY A 144 10.88 -8.34 2.09
N PRO A 145 11.19 -8.96 3.21
CA PRO A 145 12.12 -8.59 4.29
C PRO A 145 13.60 -8.69 3.86
N SER A 146 14.52 -8.41 4.78
CA SER A 146 15.99 -8.47 4.50
C SER A 146 16.46 -9.80 3.90
N ARG A 147 15.81 -10.94 4.23
CA ARG A 147 16.08 -12.23 3.60
C ARG A 147 15.78 -12.22 2.09
N ALA A 148 14.76 -11.50 1.65
CA ALA A 148 14.41 -11.36 0.23
C ALA A 148 15.43 -10.47 -0.49
N THR A 149 15.84 -9.35 0.11
CA THR A 149 16.89 -8.49 -0.47
C THR A 149 18.25 -9.23 -0.54
N ALA A 150 18.59 -10.02 0.49
CA ALA A 150 19.81 -10.86 0.48
C ALA A 150 19.76 -11.95 -0.60
N TRP A 151 18.58 -12.51 -0.91
CA TRP A 151 18.40 -13.45 -2.02
C TRP A 151 18.57 -12.74 -3.36
N LEU A 152 17.88 -11.61 -3.56
CA LEU A 152 17.98 -10.81 -4.78
C LEU A 152 19.39 -10.24 -5.03
N SER A 153 20.16 -9.92 -3.99
CA SER A 153 21.56 -9.48 -4.17
C SER A 153 22.45 -10.56 -4.82
N ARG A 154 22.10 -11.83 -4.69
CA ARG A 154 22.84 -12.97 -5.30
C ARG A 154 22.26 -13.38 -6.66
N HIS A 155 20.93 -13.34 -6.81
CA HIS A 155 20.21 -13.92 -7.95
C HIS A 155 19.56 -12.87 -8.84
N GLY A 156 19.48 -11.61 -8.40
CA GLY A 156 18.70 -10.58 -9.08
C GLY A 156 19.16 -10.32 -10.53
N ALA A 157 20.46 -10.41 -10.82
CA ALA A 157 21.00 -10.23 -12.16
C ALA A 157 20.39 -11.20 -13.19
N GLU A 158 20.10 -12.44 -12.80
CA GLU A 158 19.47 -13.48 -13.65
C GLU A 158 18.07 -13.03 -14.14
N TYR A 159 17.39 -12.20 -13.35
CA TYR A 159 16.09 -11.60 -13.66
C TYR A 159 16.19 -10.16 -14.13
N ARG A 160 17.41 -9.63 -14.30
CA ARG A 160 17.68 -8.21 -14.60
C ARG A 160 17.25 -7.25 -13.48
N LEU A 161 17.06 -7.76 -12.27
CA LEU A 161 16.70 -6.99 -11.07
C LEU A 161 17.95 -6.60 -10.30
N CYS A 162 18.26 -5.32 -10.25
CA CYS A 162 19.46 -4.82 -9.61
C CYS A 162 19.15 -3.83 -8.50
N GLN A 163 19.83 -3.97 -7.37
CA GLN A 163 19.91 -2.91 -6.37
C GLN A 163 20.63 -1.70 -6.97
N VAL A 164 20.06 -0.51 -6.78
CA VAL A 164 20.58 0.71 -7.42
C VAL A 164 21.38 1.60 -6.48
N TYR A 165 20.97 1.67 -5.22
CA TYR A 165 21.59 2.55 -4.22
C TYR A 165 22.20 1.76 -3.06
N ARG A 166 23.42 2.14 -2.63
CA ARG A 166 24.07 1.49 -1.49
C ARG A 166 23.37 1.74 -0.16
N ASN A 167 22.79 2.92 0.00
CA ASN A 167 22.04 3.29 1.22
C ASN A 167 20.63 2.68 1.27
N GLU A 168 20.13 2.13 0.16
CA GLU A 168 18.78 1.56 0.04
C GLU A 168 18.85 0.09 -0.41
N PRO A 169 19.19 -0.85 0.46
CA PRO A 169 19.31 -2.27 0.09
C PRO A 169 18.00 -2.92 -0.35
N TRP A 170 16.90 -2.22 -0.17
CA TRP A 170 15.56 -2.64 -0.60
C TRP A 170 15.18 -2.16 -2.00
N HIS A 171 15.85 -1.13 -2.58
CA HIS A 171 15.48 -0.48 -3.83
C HIS A 171 16.03 -1.21 -5.05
N TYR A 172 15.12 -1.77 -5.86
CA TYR A 172 15.43 -2.54 -7.06
C TYR A 172 14.77 -1.95 -8.30
N GLU A 173 15.53 -1.95 -9.40
CA GLU A 173 15.06 -1.55 -10.72
C GLU A 173 15.45 -2.60 -11.77
N LEU A 174 14.77 -2.56 -12.94
CA LEU A 174 15.14 -3.39 -14.07
C LEU A 174 16.39 -2.83 -14.77
N ARG A 175 17.39 -3.68 -14.99
CA ARG A 175 18.61 -3.38 -15.74
C ARG A 175 18.74 -4.40 -16.88
N PRO A 176 18.26 -4.07 -18.12
CA PRO A 176 18.13 -5.06 -19.20
C PRO A 176 19.39 -5.85 -19.52
N ARG A 177 20.57 -5.23 -19.35
CA ARG A 177 21.87 -5.85 -19.64
C ARG A 177 22.41 -6.74 -18.50
N ALA A 178 21.80 -6.70 -17.32
CA ALA A 178 22.34 -7.37 -16.14
C ALA A 178 22.43 -8.90 -16.29
N ILE A 179 21.61 -9.49 -17.13
CA ILE A 179 21.67 -10.95 -17.41
C ILE A 179 23.00 -11.37 -18.07
N ASN A 180 23.62 -10.48 -18.83
CA ASN A 180 24.89 -10.75 -19.53
C ASN A 180 26.09 -10.16 -18.80
N ASP A 181 25.93 -8.93 -18.29
CA ASP A 181 27.02 -8.10 -17.79
C ASP A 181 27.08 -8.07 -16.23
N GLY A 182 26.10 -8.70 -15.55
CA GLY A 182 25.87 -8.50 -14.12
C GLY A 182 25.24 -7.15 -13.81
N CYS A 183 24.91 -6.92 -12.55
CA CYS A 183 24.37 -5.64 -12.11
C CYS A 183 25.45 -4.54 -12.17
N PRO A 184 25.11 -3.33 -12.64
CA PRO A 184 26.05 -2.22 -12.68
C PRO A 184 26.42 -1.76 -11.25
N PRO A 185 27.55 -1.05 -11.08
CA PRO A 185 27.91 -0.46 -9.79
C PRO A 185 26.79 0.42 -9.24
N MET A 186 26.50 0.24 -7.94
CA MET A 186 25.49 1.05 -7.25
C MET A 186 25.95 2.48 -7.02
N TYR A 187 25.03 3.42 -7.16
CA TYR A 187 25.25 4.79 -6.67
C TYR A 187 25.32 4.82 -5.14
N ALA A 188 25.95 5.83 -4.57
CA ALA A 188 26.04 5.99 -3.11
C ALA A 188 24.65 6.22 -2.47
N ASP A 189 23.86 7.07 -3.09
CA ASP A 189 22.47 7.41 -2.75
C ASP A 189 21.79 8.04 -3.99
N PRO A 190 20.47 8.31 -3.99
CA PRO A 190 19.76 8.90 -5.13
C PRO A 190 20.38 10.20 -5.69
N ARG A 191 21.00 11.06 -4.86
CA ARG A 191 21.64 12.30 -5.33
C ARG A 191 22.85 12.07 -6.25
N HIS A 192 23.45 10.88 -6.19
CA HIS A 192 24.58 10.50 -7.04
C HIS A 192 24.14 9.82 -8.33
N ASP A 193 22.84 9.63 -8.52
CA ASP A 193 22.26 9.13 -9.75
C ASP A 193 21.97 10.29 -10.71
N PRO A 194 22.60 10.33 -11.90
CA PRO A 194 22.39 11.42 -12.86
C PRO A 194 20.93 11.60 -13.28
N ARG A 195 20.11 10.56 -13.20
CA ARG A 195 18.67 10.60 -13.53
C ARG A 195 17.87 11.44 -12.53
N MET A 196 18.37 11.64 -11.31
CA MET A 196 17.72 12.42 -10.25
C MET A 196 18.10 13.91 -10.31
N GLN A 197 18.94 14.32 -11.26
CA GLN A 197 19.47 15.69 -11.37
C GLN A 197 18.85 16.49 -12.51
N GLN A 198 17.76 15.97 -13.12
CA GLN A 198 17.05 16.61 -14.24
C GLN A 198 16.00 17.60 -13.76
#